data_c0bdfeab1059c38c83a1d2d2df5d4ee9
#
_entry.id   c0bdfeab1059c38c83a1d2d2df5d4ee9
#
_cell.length_a   1.000
_cell.length_b   1.000
_cell.length_c   1.000
_cell.angle_alpha   90.00
_cell.angle_beta   90.00
_cell.angle_gamma   90.00
#
_symmetry.space_group_name_H-M   'P 1'
#
loop_
_entity.id
_entity.type
_entity.pdbx_description
1 polymer ?
#
loop_
_entity_poly.entity_id
_entity_poly.type
_entity_poly.pdbx_seq_one_letter_code
_entity_poly.pdbx_strand_id
1 'polypeptide(L)'
;MKNSTVSSLLCLLAAAIWGFAFTAQKAAIAVPPFMLTAVRGWIAGLFLIFVIMLFDKLRGGKRKLFSKKGLGVTRIEWIAGVLCGLVLTCATTFQQFGIVETDAGKTAFITALYVVIVPIYGIFLGKKSPLHVWISVGIAVVGFYFLCLTSEFTLAPSDLLVLICALIFALHITVIDRFADIV
;
A
#
# COMPACT_ATOMS: atom_id res chain seq x y z
N MET A 1 12.21 7.36 -22.80
CA MET A 1 11.60 8.59 -22.24
C MET A 1 10.07 8.55 -22.19
N LYS A 2 9.32 8.06 -23.20
CA LYS A 2 7.84 7.96 -23.16
C LYS A 2 7.29 7.12 -22.00
N ASN A 3 7.99 6.08 -21.55
CA ASN A 3 7.52 5.22 -20.47
C ASN A 3 7.61 5.86 -19.08
N SER A 4 8.54 6.79 -18.86
CA SER A 4 8.70 7.46 -17.56
C SER A 4 7.51 8.38 -17.22
N THR A 5 7.03 9.17 -18.18
CA THR A 5 5.88 10.09 -17.98
C THR A 5 4.59 9.31 -17.70
N VAL A 6 4.37 8.21 -18.43
CA VAL A 6 3.18 7.35 -18.21
C VAL A 6 3.24 6.72 -16.81
N SER A 7 4.39 6.21 -16.40
CA SER A 7 4.57 5.65 -15.05
C SER A 7 4.32 6.69 -13.97
N SER A 8 4.80 7.92 -14.14
CA SER A 8 4.57 9.01 -13.18
C SER A 8 3.09 9.39 -13.09
N LEU A 9 2.38 9.44 -14.22
CA LEU A 9 0.94 9.72 -14.26
C LEU A 9 0.14 8.60 -13.59
N LEU A 10 0.51 7.34 -13.80
CA LEU A 10 -0.13 6.20 -13.12
C LEU A 10 0.11 6.23 -11.61
N CYS A 11 1.31 6.58 -11.16
CA CYS A 11 1.60 6.75 -9.74
C CYS A 11 0.78 7.90 -9.12
N LEU A 12 0.64 9.02 -9.84
CA LEU A 12 -0.18 10.15 -9.39
C LEU A 12 -1.66 9.77 -9.27
N LEU A 13 -2.19 9.05 -10.27
CA LEU A 13 -3.56 8.52 -10.25
C LEU A 13 -3.76 7.55 -9.08
N ALA A 14 -2.82 6.64 -8.85
CA ALA A 14 -2.88 5.72 -7.73
C ALA A 14 -2.88 6.46 -6.39
N ALA A 15 -2.04 7.49 -6.25
CA ALA A 15 -2.00 8.33 -5.05
C ALA A 15 -3.32 9.07 -4.82
N ALA A 16 -3.95 9.60 -5.87
CA ALA A 16 -5.24 10.27 -5.78
C ALA A 16 -6.35 9.30 -5.35
N ILE A 17 -6.40 8.10 -5.95
CA ILE A 17 -7.36 7.05 -5.58
C ILE A 17 -7.15 6.63 -4.12
N TRP A 18 -5.90 6.48 -3.69
CA TRP A 18 -5.59 6.10 -2.31
C TRP A 18 -5.97 7.21 -1.32
N GLY A 19 -5.70 8.48 -1.64
CA GLY A 19 -6.14 9.62 -0.82
C GLY A 19 -7.65 9.64 -0.62
N PHE A 20 -8.44 9.42 -1.69
CA PHE A 20 -9.89 9.29 -1.60
C PHE A 20 -10.35 8.10 -0.75
N ALA A 21 -9.59 7.00 -0.76
CA ALA A 21 -9.90 5.80 0.02
C ALA A 21 -9.93 6.07 1.52
N PHE A 22 -9.12 6.99 2.08
CA PHE A 22 -9.16 7.36 3.50
C PHE A 22 -10.49 8.01 3.87
N THR A 23 -10.99 8.91 3.04
CA THR A 23 -12.30 9.55 3.24
C THR A 23 -13.43 8.52 3.18
N ALA A 24 -13.38 7.61 2.21
CA ALA A 24 -14.36 6.53 2.09
C ALA A 24 -14.32 5.57 3.30
N GLN A 25 -13.13 5.22 3.79
CA GLN A 25 -12.96 4.40 4.99
C GLN A 25 -13.53 5.11 6.23
N LYS A 26 -13.31 6.42 6.37
CA LYS A 26 -13.86 7.21 7.47
C LYS A 26 -15.39 7.29 7.41
N ALA A 27 -15.97 7.41 6.22
CA ALA A 27 -17.42 7.40 6.03
C ALA A 27 -18.06 6.03 6.39
N ALA A 28 -17.29 4.94 6.31
CA ALA A 28 -17.76 3.58 6.56
C ALA A 28 -17.48 3.08 8.00
N ILE A 29 -17.21 3.97 8.96
CA ILE A 29 -16.86 3.58 10.35
C ILE A 29 -17.97 2.83 11.10
N ALA A 30 -19.22 2.91 10.65
CA ALA A 30 -20.33 2.13 11.19
C ALA A 30 -20.18 0.61 10.96
N VAL A 31 -19.34 0.22 9.98
CA VAL A 31 -19.03 -1.19 9.68
C VAL A 31 -17.86 -1.65 10.55
N PRO A 32 -17.94 -2.82 11.20
CA PRO A 32 -16.82 -3.34 11.99
C PRO A 32 -15.52 -3.42 11.17
N PRO A 33 -14.36 -3.01 11.73
CA PRO A 33 -13.08 -2.92 11.01
C PRO A 33 -12.68 -4.20 10.26
N PHE A 34 -12.83 -5.36 10.90
CA PHE A 34 -12.53 -6.65 10.26
C PHE A 34 -13.45 -6.96 9.08
N MET A 35 -14.74 -6.67 9.22
CA MET A 35 -15.72 -6.89 8.16
C MET A 35 -15.42 -6.01 6.96
N LEU A 36 -15.16 -4.72 7.19
CA LEU A 36 -14.82 -3.79 6.11
C LEU A 36 -13.53 -4.20 5.38
N THR A 37 -12.50 -4.60 6.14
CA THR A 37 -11.22 -5.06 5.56
C THR A 37 -11.41 -6.34 4.75
N ALA A 38 -12.19 -7.30 5.25
CA ALA A 38 -12.45 -8.56 4.56
C ALA A 38 -13.24 -8.34 3.26
N VAL A 39 -14.35 -7.61 3.32
CA VAL A 39 -15.20 -7.32 2.14
C VAL A 39 -14.40 -6.59 1.06
N ARG A 40 -13.64 -5.56 1.44
CA ARG A 40 -12.76 -4.83 0.53
C ARG A 40 -11.72 -5.75 -0.12
N GLY A 41 -11.11 -6.63 0.67
CA GLY A 41 -10.13 -7.61 0.19
C GLY A 41 -10.74 -8.59 -0.82
N TRP A 42 -11.93 -9.11 -0.56
CA TRP A 42 -12.64 -9.99 -1.49
C TRP A 42 -13.00 -9.29 -2.80
N ILE A 43 -13.57 -8.08 -2.72
CA ILE A 43 -13.92 -7.28 -3.91
C ILE A 43 -12.67 -7.01 -4.75
N ALA A 44 -11.57 -6.57 -4.12
CA ALA A 44 -10.31 -6.30 -4.80
C ALA A 44 -9.72 -7.56 -5.45
N GLY A 45 -9.74 -8.70 -4.76
CA GLY A 45 -9.26 -9.98 -5.27
C GLY A 45 -10.06 -10.45 -6.49
N LEU A 46 -11.37 -10.42 -6.42
CA LEU A 46 -12.25 -10.79 -7.54
C LEU A 46 -12.06 -9.85 -8.74
N PHE A 47 -11.95 -8.55 -8.48
CA PHE A 47 -11.69 -7.56 -9.53
C PHE A 47 -10.32 -7.79 -10.19
N LEU A 48 -9.26 -8.08 -9.44
CA LEU A 48 -7.94 -8.39 -9.99
C LEU A 48 -7.95 -9.65 -10.85
N ILE A 49 -8.63 -10.71 -10.44
CA ILE A 49 -8.79 -11.93 -11.24
C ILE A 49 -9.45 -11.58 -12.57
N PHE A 50 -10.54 -10.80 -12.55
CA PHE A 50 -11.23 -10.35 -13.76
C PHE A 50 -10.29 -9.55 -14.67
N VAL A 51 -9.55 -8.60 -14.12
CA VAL A 51 -8.60 -7.76 -14.88
C VAL A 51 -7.50 -8.61 -15.50
N ILE A 52 -6.90 -9.55 -14.76
CA ILE A 52 -5.87 -10.45 -15.29
C ILE A 52 -6.43 -11.29 -16.45
N MET A 53 -7.60 -11.89 -16.30
CA MET A 53 -8.24 -12.67 -17.36
C MET A 53 -8.53 -11.84 -18.60
N LEU A 54 -8.96 -10.59 -18.43
CA LEU A 54 -9.21 -9.66 -19.53
C LEU A 54 -7.91 -9.32 -20.28
N PHE A 55 -6.83 -9.02 -19.56
CA PHE A 55 -5.53 -8.74 -20.15
C PHE A 55 -4.94 -9.96 -20.86
N ASP A 56 -5.07 -11.16 -20.28
CA ASP A 56 -4.65 -12.41 -20.91
C ASP A 56 -5.38 -12.64 -22.24
N LYS A 57 -6.69 -12.34 -22.29
CA LYS A 57 -7.50 -12.45 -23.51
C LYS A 57 -7.10 -11.42 -24.56
N LEU A 58 -6.88 -10.16 -24.17
CA LEU A 58 -6.60 -9.04 -25.09
C LEU A 58 -5.18 -9.09 -25.66
N ARG A 59 -4.18 -9.52 -24.87
CA ARG A 59 -2.78 -9.53 -25.26
C ARG A 59 -2.31 -10.86 -25.87
N GLY A 60 -3.19 -11.85 -26.00
CA GLY A 60 -2.82 -13.20 -26.48
C GLY A 60 -1.76 -13.84 -25.58
N GLY A 61 -1.88 -13.63 -24.26
CA GLY A 61 -0.85 -13.89 -23.25
C GLY A 61 -0.26 -15.28 -23.35
N LYS A 62 1.06 -15.35 -23.37
CA LYS A 62 1.83 -16.59 -23.33
C LYS A 62 1.65 -17.33 -21.99
N ARG A 63 1.26 -16.61 -20.96
CA ARG A 63 1.04 -17.11 -19.60
C ARG A 63 -0.45 -16.97 -19.27
N LYS A 64 -1.15 -18.09 -19.11
CA LYS A 64 -2.57 -18.10 -18.72
C LYS A 64 -2.65 -18.39 -17.24
N LEU A 65 -3.34 -17.52 -16.49
CA LEU A 65 -3.61 -17.72 -15.06
C LEU A 65 -4.32 -19.08 -14.84
N PHE A 66 -5.26 -19.41 -15.73
CA PHE A 66 -5.92 -20.70 -15.75
C PHE A 66 -5.51 -21.49 -16.99
N SER A 67 -4.63 -22.48 -16.83
CA SER A 67 -4.24 -23.43 -17.85
C SER A 67 -5.02 -24.74 -17.67
N LYS A 68 -5.16 -25.53 -18.76
CA LYS A 68 -5.72 -26.91 -18.68
C LYS A 68 -4.96 -27.82 -17.69
N LYS A 69 -3.72 -27.45 -17.31
CA LYS A 69 -2.86 -28.16 -16.34
C LYS A 69 -2.95 -27.62 -14.91
N GLY A 70 -3.84 -26.64 -14.62
CA GLY A 70 -4.00 -26.01 -13.32
C GLY A 70 -3.65 -24.50 -13.33
N LEU A 71 -3.48 -23.93 -12.14
CA LEU A 71 -3.04 -22.54 -11.99
C LEU A 71 -1.62 -22.37 -12.55
N GLY A 72 -1.46 -21.46 -13.51
CA GLY A 72 -0.18 -21.13 -14.15
C GLY A 72 0.78 -20.32 -13.24
N VAL A 73 0.72 -20.55 -11.92
CA VAL A 73 1.44 -19.81 -10.88
C VAL A 73 2.55 -20.69 -10.32
N THR A 74 3.77 -20.18 -10.26
CA THR A 74 4.92 -20.87 -9.68
C THR A 74 4.85 -20.90 -8.15
N ARG A 75 5.60 -21.82 -7.53
CA ARG A 75 5.68 -21.90 -6.05
C ARG A 75 6.17 -20.58 -5.43
N ILE A 76 7.10 -19.90 -6.09
CA ILE A 76 7.65 -18.62 -5.61
C ILE A 76 6.59 -17.52 -5.67
N GLU A 77 5.81 -17.46 -6.75
CA GLU A 77 4.70 -16.51 -6.89
C GLU A 77 3.62 -16.74 -5.83
N TRP A 78 3.34 -17.99 -5.49
CA TRP A 78 2.43 -18.34 -4.40
C TRP A 78 2.95 -17.85 -3.05
N ILE A 79 4.22 -18.11 -2.73
CA ILE A 79 4.84 -17.66 -1.48
C ILE A 79 4.84 -16.13 -1.42
N ALA A 80 5.25 -15.46 -2.49
CA ALA A 80 5.25 -14.00 -2.59
C ALA A 80 3.84 -13.44 -2.37
N GLY A 81 2.82 -13.99 -3.06
CA GLY A 81 1.44 -13.55 -2.94
C GLY A 81 0.88 -13.73 -1.53
N VAL A 82 1.13 -14.86 -0.90
CA VAL A 82 0.67 -15.13 0.48
C VAL A 82 1.36 -14.18 1.46
N LEU A 83 2.68 -14.02 1.38
CA LEU A 83 3.42 -13.12 2.27
C LEU A 83 2.99 -11.67 2.10
N CYS A 84 2.92 -11.18 0.86
CA CYS A 84 2.44 -9.83 0.58
C CYS A 84 1.01 -9.64 1.07
N GLY A 85 0.12 -10.61 0.83
CA GLY A 85 -1.27 -10.55 1.27
C GLY A 85 -1.42 -10.52 2.79
N LEU A 86 -0.66 -11.34 3.52
CA LEU A 86 -0.68 -11.36 4.98
C LEU A 86 -0.20 -10.03 5.57
N VAL A 87 0.94 -9.53 5.09
CA VAL A 87 1.50 -8.25 5.58
C VAL A 87 0.57 -7.09 5.25
N LEU A 88 0.00 -7.06 4.04
CA LEU A 88 -0.97 -6.03 3.64
C LEU A 88 -2.24 -6.09 4.49
N THR A 89 -2.80 -7.28 4.72
CA THR A 89 -3.99 -7.45 5.56
C THR A 89 -3.73 -6.98 6.98
N CYS A 90 -2.57 -7.30 7.54
CA CYS A 90 -2.17 -6.83 8.85
C CYS A 90 -2.10 -5.29 8.88
N ALA A 91 -1.40 -4.67 7.93
CA ALA A 91 -1.29 -3.22 7.83
C ALA A 91 -2.65 -2.53 7.73
N THR A 92 -3.50 -3.00 6.80
CA THR A 92 -4.83 -2.40 6.57
C THR A 92 -5.79 -2.63 7.73
N THR A 93 -5.62 -3.69 8.50
CA THR A 93 -6.40 -3.93 9.71
C THR A 93 -6.06 -2.92 10.80
N PHE A 94 -4.76 -2.72 11.10
CA PHE A 94 -4.32 -1.68 12.03
C PHE A 94 -4.77 -0.29 11.60
N GLN A 95 -4.69 0.02 10.30
CA GLN A 95 -5.17 1.28 9.74
C GLN A 95 -6.66 1.46 9.98
N GLN A 96 -7.46 0.42 9.74
CA GLN A 96 -8.91 0.50 9.88
C GLN A 96 -9.34 0.67 11.34
N PHE A 97 -8.64 0.06 12.29
CA PHE A 97 -8.86 0.31 13.72
C PHE A 97 -8.49 1.74 14.11
N GLY A 98 -7.35 2.23 13.62
CA GLY A 98 -6.90 3.59 13.92
C GLY A 98 -7.83 4.67 13.37
N ILE A 99 -8.32 4.53 12.13
CA ILE A 99 -9.15 5.55 11.47
C ILE A 99 -10.53 5.71 12.12
N VAL A 100 -10.98 4.75 12.93
CA VAL A 100 -12.26 4.87 13.66
C VAL A 100 -12.27 6.12 14.54
N GLU A 101 -11.20 6.35 15.28
CA GLU A 101 -11.08 7.49 16.22
C GLU A 101 -10.26 8.65 15.63
N THR A 102 -9.28 8.36 14.75
CA THR A 102 -8.41 9.36 14.13
C THR A 102 -9.08 9.96 12.88
N ASP A 103 -8.85 11.24 12.62
CA ASP A 103 -9.31 11.90 11.40
C ASP A 103 -8.68 11.32 10.15
N ALA A 104 -9.41 11.34 9.02
CA ALA A 104 -8.93 10.79 7.76
C ALA A 104 -7.62 11.44 7.28
N GLY A 105 -7.49 12.77 7.41
CA GLY A 105 -6.27 13.51 7.05
C GLY A 105 -5.09 13.11 7.93
N LYS A 106 -5.30 13.02 9.25
CA LYS A 106 -4.27 12.60 10.20
C LYS A 106 -3.85 11.14 9.98
N THR A 107 -4.83 10.25 9.72
CA THR A 107 -4.56 8.85 9.37
C THR A 107 -3.74 8.74 8.09
N ALA A 108 -4.09 9.49 7.05
CA ALA A 108 -3.35 9.53 5.80
C ALA A 108 -1.91 10.01 6.01
N PHE A 109 -1.72 11.06 6.82
CA PHE A 109 -0.41 11.59 7.16
C PHE A 109 0.47 10.56 7.89
N ILE A 110 -0.03 10.00 9.00
CA ILE A 110 0.73 9.02 9.79
C ILE A 110 1.04 7.78 8.94
N THR A 111 0.09 7.31 8.14
CA THR A 111 0.33 6.19 7.21
C THR A 111 1.44 6.54 6.23
N ALA A 112 1.43 7.74 5.64
CA ALA A 112 2.42 8.17 4.65
C ALA A 112 3.86 8.25 5.20
N LEU A 113 4.06 8.18 6.51
CA LEU A 113 5.40 8.05 7.11
C LEU A 113 6.14 6.79 6.63
N TYR A 114 5.45 5.79 6.05
CA TYR A 114 6.13 4.66 5.41
C TYR A 114 7.13 5.11 4.33
N VAL A 115 6.91 6.25 3.69
CA VAL A 115 7.84 6.84 2.69
C VAL A 115 9.23 7.13 3.31
N VAL A 116 9.26 7.51 4.59
CA VAL A 116 10.48 7.71 5.37
C VAL A 116 11.06 6.37 5.86
N ILE A 117 10.19 5.46 6.28
CA ILE A 117 10.56 4.19 6.90
C ILE A 117 11.16 3.21 5.87
N VAL A 118 10.67 3.21 4.63
CA VAL A 118 11.15 2.32 3.56
C VAL A 118 12.64 2.48 3.28
N PRO A 119 13.20 3.70 3.06
CA PRO A 119 14.64 3.88 2.92
C PRO A 119 15.43 3.42 4.15
N ILE A 120 14.89 3.62 5.35
CA ILE A 120 15.51 3.15 6.60
C ILE A 120 15.60 1.62 6.61
N TYR A 121 14.52 0.91 6.28
CA TYR A 121 14.55 -0.55 6.13
C TYR A 121 15.54 -0.98 5.05
N GLY A 122 15.63 -0.23 3.95
CA GLY A 122 16.63 -0.46 2.90
C GLY A 122 18.07 -0.45 3.42
N ILE A 123 18.41 0.49 4.32
CA ILE A 123 19.75 0.55 4.94
C ILE A 123 20.02 -0.70 5.77
N PHE A 124 19.08 -1.13 6.60
CA PHE A 124 19.22 -2.36 7.39
C PHE A 124 19.39 -3.62 6.52
N LEU A 125 18.87 -3.58 5.29
CA LEU A 125 19.05 -4.65 4.29
C LEU A 125 20.31 -4.46 3.43
N GLY A 126 21.19 -3.53 3.77
CA GLY A 126 22.43 -3.25 3.06
C GLY A 126 22.26 -2.48 1.74
N LYS A 127 21.06 -1.95 1.46
CA LYS A 127 20.82 -1.11 0.28
C LYS A 127 21.25 0.32 0.57
N LYS A 128 22.00 0.92 -0.37
CA LYS A 128 22.39 2.35 -0.27
C LYS A 128 21.31 3.19 -0.96
N SER A 129 20.66 4.06 -0.21
CA SER A 129 19.74 5.04 -0.78
C SER A 129 20.51 6.28 -1.22
N PRO A 130 20.37 6.75 -2.47
CA PRO A 130 21.07 7.92 -2.96
C PRO A 130 20.55 9.21 -2.28
N LEU A 131 21.38 10.25 -2.24
CA LEU A 131 21.10 11.50 -1.53
C LEU A 131 19.78 12.16 -1.94
N HIS A 132 19.41 12.07 -3.23
CA HIS A 132 18.14 12.65 -3.71
C HIS A 132 16.91 12.03 -3.05
N VAL A 133 16.95 10.75 -2.65
CA VAL A 133 15.86 10.10 -1.90
C VAL A 133 15.70 10.77 -0.54
N TRP A 134 16.80 11.04 0.16
CA TRP A 134 16.77 11.71 1.47
C TRP A 134 16.27 13.15 1.38
N ILE A 135 16.66 13.87 0.31
CA ILE A 135 16.14 15.21 0.05
C ILE A 135 14.61 15.14 -0.18
N SER A 136 14.15 14.20 -0.99
CA SER A 136 12.71 14.00 -1.26
C SER A 136 11.94 13.65 0.01
N VAL A 137 12.51 12.79 0.87
CA VAL A 137 11.96 12.45 2.19
C VAL A 137 11.85 13.71 3.06
N GLY A 138 12.90 14.53 3.11
CA GLY A 138 12.88 15.79 3.88
C GLY A 138 11.79 16.75 3.40
N ILE A 139 11.65 16.93 2.10
CA ILE A 139 10.60 17.77 1.49
C ILE A 139 9.20 17.19 1.83
N ALA A 140 9.02 15.87 1.73
CA ALA A 140 7.77 15.23 2.06
C ALA A 140 7.39 15.43 3.53
N VAL A 141 8.33 15.24 4.48
CA VAL A 141 8.10 15.46 5.91
C VAL A 141 7.71 16.91 6.20
N VAL A 142 8.38 17.88 5.58
CA VAL A 142 8.05 19.31 5.73
C VAL A 142 6.65 19.60 5.17
N GLY A 143 6.33 19.10 3.99
CA GLY A 143 4.99 19.24 3.40
C GLY A 143 3.89 18.64 4.28
N PHE A 144 4.14 17.46 4.83
CA PHE A 144 3.24 16.82 5.77
C PHE A 144 3.11 17.59 7.09
N TYR A 145 4.20 18.16 7.62
CA TYR A 145 4.15 18.98 8.81
C TYR A 145 3.19 20.18 8.61
N PHE A 146 3.30 20.89 7.50
CA PHE A 146 2.38 21.99 7.18
C PHE A 146 0.93 21.56 7.02
N LEU A 147 0.68 20.36 6.50
CA LEU A 147 -0.67 19.82 6.40
C LEU A 147 -1.30 19.56 7.77
N CYS A 148 -0.48 19.20 8.77
CA CYS A 148 -0.95 18.83 10.11
C CYS A 148 -1.01 20.01 11.09
N LEU A 149 -0.43 21.17 10.77
CA LEU A 149 -0.43 22.36 11.64
C LEU A 149 -1.83 22.92 11.94
N THR A 150 -2.84 22.57 11.14
CA THR A 150 -4.23 23.02 11.31
C THR A 150 -5.02 22.19 12.33
N SER A 151 -4.49 21.07 12.83
CA SER A 151 -5.13 20.24 13.85
C SER A 151 -4.32 20.27 15.14
N GLU A 152 -4.98 20.40 16.28
CA GLU A 152 -4.33 20.23 17.58
C GLU A 152 -3.60 18.88 17.60
N PHE A 153 -2.27 18.93 17.68
CA PHE A 153 -1.42 17.75 17.60
C PHE A 153 -1.41 17.01 18.94
N THR A 154 -2.53 16.35 19.24
CA THR A 154 -2.63 15.43 20.36
C THR A 154 -2.44 14.00 19.87
N LEU A 155 -1.48 13.28 20.44
CA LEU A 155 -1.28 11.85 20.14
C LEU A 155 -2.33 11.04 20.91
N ALA A 156 -3.31 10.50 20.19
CA ALA A 156 -4.27 9.57 20.75
C ALA A 156 -3.75 8.11 20.63
N PRO A 157 -4.23 7.18 21.44
CA PRO A 157 -3.90 5.75 21.31
C PRO A 157 -4.21 5.17 19.92
N SER A 158 -5.24 5.69 19.25
CA SER A 158 -5.60 5.34 17.86
C SER A 158 -4.52 5.73 16.85
N ASP A 159 -3.80 6.84 17.09
CA ASP A 159 -2.68 7.27 16.23
C ASP A 159 -1.52 6.27 16.28
N LEU A 160 -1.32 5.60 17.42
CA LEU A 160 -0.32 4.55 17.55
C LEU A 160 -0.65 3.35 16.67
N LEU A 161 -1.92 2.98 16.55
CA LEU A 161 -2.35 1.91 15.63
C LEU A 161 -2.03 2.28 14.18
N VAL A 162 -2.24 3.55 13.79
CA VAL A 162 -1.90 4.03 12.46
C VAL A 162 -0.37 4.07 12.25
N LEU A 163 0.40 4.38 13.28
CA LEU A 163 1.86 4.34 13.20
C LEU A 163 2.37 2.89 13.02
N ILE A 164 1.81 1.93 13.76
CA ILE A 164 2.10 0.51 13.55
C ILE A 164 1.74 0.09 12.12
N CYS A 165 0.60 0.54 11.61
CA CYS A 165 0.23 0.35 10.21
C CYS A 165 1.31 0.87 9.26
N ALA A 166 1.85 2.09 9.47
CA ALA A 166 2.90 2.66 8.63
C ALA A 166 4.19 1.82 8.62
N LEU A 167 4.59 1.28 9.78
CA LEU A 167 5.72 0.35 9.90
C LEU A 167 5.47 -0.93 9.10
N ILE A 168 4.27 -1.50 9.21
CA ILE A 168 3.91 -2.72 8.48
C ILE A 168 3.78 -2.45 6.98
N PHE A 169 3.27 -1.28 6.55
CA PHE A 169 3.27 -0.90 5.14
C PHE A 169 4.67 -0.77 4.57
N ALA A 170 5.61 -0.18 5.32
CA ALA A 170 7.01 -0.13 4.91
C ALA A 170 7.61 -1.54 4.73
N LEU A 171 7.28 -2.46 5.64
CA LEU A 171 7.65 -3.86 5.52
C LEU A 171 7.02 -4.50 4.28
N HIS A 172 5.73 -4.24 4.01
CA HIS A 172 5.03 -4.74 2.82
C HIS A 172 5.71 -4.31 1.53
N ILE A 173 6.07 -3.02 1.41
CA ILE A 173 6.80 -2.49 0.24
C ILE A 173 8.16 -3.18 0.11
N THR A 174 8.86 -3.40 1.21
CA THR A 174 10.15 -4.10 1.22
C THR A 174 10.03 -5.56 0.78
N VAL A 175 8.94 -6.24 1.17
CA VAL A 175 8.64 -7.60 0.72
C VAL A 175 8.35 -7.62 -0.78
N ILE A 176 7.53 -6.70 -1.28
CA ILE A 176 7.26 -6.56 -2.74
C ILE A 176 8.57 -6.37 -3.50
N ASP A 177 9.41 -5.43 -3.08
CA ASP A 177 10.70 -5.12 -3.72
C ASP A 177 11.62 -6.37 -3.76
N ARG A 178 11.58 -7.20 -2.72
CA ARG A 178 12.36 -8.44 -2.67
C ARG A 178 11.92 -9.49 -3.70
N PHE A 179 10.63 -9.56 -3.98
CA PHE A 179 10.08 -10.53 -4.91
C PHE A 179 9.91 -10.00 -6.33
N ALA A 180 9.88 -8.68 -6.53
CA ALA A 180 9.65 -8.06 -7.83
C ALA A 180 10.68 -8.46 -8.91
N ASP A 181 11.92 -8.73 -8.50
CA ASP A 181 12.99 -9.16 -9.42
C ASP A 181 12.97 -10.68 -9.69
N ILE A 182 12.18 -11.46 -8.96
CA ILE A 182 12.17 -12.93 -9.00
C ILE A 182 10.91 -13.45 -9.70
N VAL A 183 9.81 -12.68 -9.65
CA VAL A 183 8.48 -12.99 -10.18
C VAL A 183 8.25 -12.23 -11.49
#